data_1836d87c2e540ef37480a5b6a9363aed
#
_entry.id   1836d87c2e540ef37480a5b6a9363aed
#
_cell.length_a   1.000
_cell.length_b   1.000
_cell.length_c   1.000
_cell.angle_alpha   90.00
_cell.angle_beta   90.00
_cell.angle_gamma   90.00
#
_symmetry.space_group_name_H-M   'P 1'
#
loop_
_entity.id
_entity.type
_entity.pdbx_description
1 polymer ?
#
loop_
_entity_poly.entity_id
_entity_poly.type
_entity_poly.pdbx_seq_one_letter_code
_entity_poly.pdbx_strand_id
1 'polypeptide(L)'
;MKVINVLAEPKRMLIVELLRKGPHSVGEIAEELGFNQPQASKHLKVLSEAGIVEVEAITNKRIYKLRPEPFQELSVWVESYLKIWEERYDNLDEYLKKMQLDEKRNKDDS
;
A
#
# COMPACT_ATOMS: atom_id res chain seq x y z
N MET A 1 6.01 -6.78 8.26
CA MET A 1 4.54 -6.83 8.14
C MET A 1 4.17 -7.79 7.03
N LYS A 2 3.33 -8.75 7.33
CA LYS A 2 2.95 -9.82 6.39
C LYS A 2 2.31 -9.29 5.11
N VAL A 3 1.46 -8.27 5.22
CA VAL A 3 0.77 -7.66 4.07
C VAL A 3 1.78 -7.09 3.07
N ILE A 4 2.78 -6.38 3.55
CA ILE A 4 3.82 -5.80 2.68
C ILE A 4 4.59 -6.89 1.95
N ASN A 5 4.96 -7.95 2.66
CA ASN A 5 5.71 -9.07 2.06
C ASN A 5 4.92 -9.75 0.94
N VAL A 6 3.62 -9.93 1.16
CA VAL A 6 2.75 -10.55 0.16
C VAL A 6 2.57 -9.64 -1.05
N LEU A 7 2.38 -8.33 -0.84
CA LEU A 7 2.21 -7.35 -1.91
C LEU A 7 3.50 -7.07 -2.68
N ALA A 8 4.66 -7.37 -2.13
CA ALA A 8 5.94 -7.09 -2.76
C ALA A 8 6.20 -7.93 -4.01
N GLU A 9 5.48 -9.03 -4.20
CA GLU A 9 5.61 -9.85 -5.41
C GLU A 9 4.84 -9.20 -6.56
N PRO A 10 5.50 -8.92 -7.74
CA PRO A 10 4.89 -8.13 -8.81
C PRO A 10 3.57 -8.68 -9.35
N LYS A 11 3.45 -10.00 -9.50
CA LYS A 11 2.23 -10.61 -10.02
C LYS A 11 1.05 -10.48 -9.04
N ARG A 12 1.32 -10.59 -7.75
CA ARG A 12 0.29 -10.37 -6.73
C ARG A 12 -0.15 -8.90 -6.70
N MET A 13 0.79 -7.99 -6.89
CA MET A 13 0.45 -6.56 -6.98
C MET A 13 -0.46 -6.27 -8.17
N LEU A 14 -0.21 -6.91 -9.33
CA LEU A 14 -1.07 -6.77 -10.49
C LEU A 14 -2.49 -7.26 -10.23
N ILE A 15 -2.62 -8.36 -9.50
CA ILE A 15 -3.94 -8.88 -9.11
C ILE A 15 -4.67 -7.88 -8.21
N VAL A 16 -3.99 -7.33 -7.22
CA VAL A 16 -4.56 -6.34 -6.31
C VAL A 16 -5.01 -5.10 -7.08
N GLU A 17 -4.19 -4.61 -8.01
CA GLU A 17 -4.55 -3.46 -8.85
C GLU A 17 -5.78 -3.74 -9.71
N LEU A 18 -5.92 -4.95 -10.23
CA LEU A 18 -7.10 -5.33 -10.99
C LEU A 18 -8.35 -5.39 -10.10
N LEU A 19 -8.24 -6.00 -8.93
CA LEU A 19 -9.35 -6.12 -7.99
C LEU A 19 -9.76 -4.79 -7.37
N ARG A 20 -8.90 -3.79 -7.44
CA ARG A 20 -9.24 -2.42 -7.06
C ARG A 20 -10.40 -1.87 -7.90
N LYS A 21 -10.53 -2.31 -9.14
CA LYS A 21 -11.60 -1.90 -10.04
C LYS A 21 -12.94 -2.59 -9.72
N GLY A 22 -12.91 -3.68 -8.98
CA GLY A 22 -14.07 -4.45 -8.60
C GLY A 22 -13.78 -5.94 -8.51
N PRO A 23 -14.75 -6.74 -8.05
CA PRO A 23 -14.58 -8.19 -7.97
C PRO A 23 -14.38 -8.86 -9.32
N HIS A 24 -13.56 -9.90 -9.36
CA HIS A 24 -13.28 -10.66 -10.57
C HIS A 24 -13.21 -12.15 -10.25
N SER A 25 -13.59 -12.98 -11.21
CA SER A 25 -13.37 -14.41 -11.11
C SER A 25 -11.91 -14.77 -11.41
N VAL A 26 -11.49 -15.98 -11.03
CA VAL A 26 -10.14 -16.46 -11.32
C VAL A 26 -9.86 -16.48 -12.82
N GLY A 27 -10.87 -16.86 -13.62
CA GLY A 27 -10.75 -16.86 -15.08
C GLY A 27 -10.56 -15.46 -15.66
N GLU A 28 -11.31 -14.50 -15.17
CA GLU A 28 -11.17 -13.09 -15.59
C GLU A 28 -9.81 -12.52 -15.22
N ILE A 29 -9.32 -12.84 -14.02
CA ILE A 29 -7.99 -12.41 -13.56
C ILE A 29 -6.90 -12.99 -14.47
N ALA A 30 -6.98 -14.28 -14.74
CA ALA A 30 -6.02 -14.95 -15.61
C ALA A 30 -6.02 -14.37 -17.01
N GLU A 31 -7.20 -14.15 -17.58
CA GLU A 31 -7.34 -13.61 -18.91
C GLU A 31 -6.81 -12.18 -19.01
N GLU A 32 -7.22 -11.30 -18.11
CA GLU A 32 -6.83 -9.89 -18.16
C GLU A 32 -5.34 -9.66 -17.91
N LEU A 33 -4.75 -10.46 -17.03
CA LEU A 33 -3.33 -10.29 -16.67
C LEU A 33 -2.39 -11.17 -17.49
N GLY A 34 -2.94 -12.03 -18.37
CA GLY A 34 -2.11 -12.93 -19.17
C GLY A 34 -1.48 -14.06 -18.37
N PHE A 35 -2.08 -14.46 -17.26
CA PHE A 35 -1.62 -15.59 -16.45
C PHE A 35 -2.34 -16.85 -16.88
N ASN A 36 -1.71 -18.02 -16.69
CA ASN A 36 -2.47 -19.27 -16.75
C ASN A 36 -3.26 -19.43 -15.44
N GLN A 37 -4.32 -20.21 -15.47
CA GLN A 37 -5.19 -20.39 -14.31
C GLN A 37 -4.47 -20.95 -13.07
N PRO A 38 -3.62 -21.98 -13.18
CA PRO A 38 -2.88 -22.45 -12.00
C PRO A 38 -2.02 -21.38 -11.35
N GLN A 39 -1.39 -20.52 -12.15
CA GLN A 39 -0.57 -19.40 -11.66
C GLN A 39 -1.41 -18.37 -10.92
N ALA A 40 -2.54 -17.96 -11.52
CA ALA A 40 -3.48 -17.04 -10.89
C ALA A 40 -4.02 -17.61 -9.57
N SER A 41 -4.42 -18.89 -9.57
CA SER A 41 -4.93 -19.55 -8.38
C SER A 41 -3.89 -19.61 -7.26
N LYS A 42 -2.64 -19.87 -7.60
CA LYS A 42 -1.53 -19.92 -6.62
C LYS A 42 -1.35 -18.56 -5.92
N HIS A 43 -1.32 -17.49 -6.68
CA HIS A 43 -1.18 -16.15 -6.13
C HIS A 43 -2.41 -15.72 -5.32
N LEU A 44 -3.60 -16.06 -5.79
CA LEU A 44 -4.84 -15.79 -5.07
C LEU A 44 -4.92 -16.54 -3.74
N LYS A 45 -4.39 -17.77 -3.69
CA LYS A 45 -4.32 -18.53 -2.45
C LYS A 45 -3.45 -17.81 -1.43
N VAL A 46 -2.28 -17.32 -1.83
CA VAL A 46 -1.38 -16.55 -0.95
C VAL A 46 -2.07 -15.27 -0.47
N LEU A 47 -2.71 -14.54 -1.35
CA LEU A 47 -3.45 -13.32 -1.01
C LEU A 47 -4.61 -13.60 -0.05
N SER A 48 -5.32 -14.71 -0.27
CA SER A 48 -6.44 -15.12 0.58
C SER A 48 -5.96 -15.51 1.99
N GLU A 49 -4.89 -16.29 2.07
CA GLU A 49 -4.30 -16.70 3.35
C GLU A 49 -3.77 -15.51 4.15
N ALA A 50 -3.31 -14.48 3.46
CA ALA A 50 -2.86 -13.23 4.10
C ALA A 50 -4.02 -12.28 4.46
N GLY A 51 -5.26 -12.65 4.10
CA GLY A 51 -6.43 -11.84 4.40
C GLY A 51 -6.60 -10.60 3.53
N ILE A 52 -5.87 -10.52 2.41
CA ILE A 52 -5.92 -9.35 1.51
C ILE A 52 -7.12 -9.44 0.57
N VAL A 53 -7.47 -10.66 0.17
CA VAL A 53 -8.66 -10.90 -0.67
C VAL A 53 -9.58 -11.89 0.04
N GLU A 54 -10.85 -11.84 -0.30
CA GLU A 54 -11.81 -12.85 0.09
C GLU A 54 -12.49 -13.42 -1.16
N VAL A 55 -12.96 -14.64 -1.05
CA VAL A 55 -13.58 -15.36 -2.14
C VAL A 55 -15.03 -15.64 -1.80
N GLU A 56 -15.90 -15.43 -2.78
CA GLU A 56 -17.32 -15.77 -2.68
C GLU A 56 -17.69 -16.69 -3.85
N ALA A 57 -18.34 -17.80 -3.53
CA ALA A 57 -18.83 -18.72 -4.55
C ALA A 57 -20.17 -18.24 -5.03
N ILE A 58 -20.24 -17.80 -6.28
CA ILE A 58 -21.48 -17.34 -6.93
C ILE A 58 -21.71 -18.24 -8.13
N THR A 59 -22.83 -19.00 -8.09
CA THR A 59 -23.13 -20.03 -9.09
C THR A 59 -22.00 -21.05 -9.15
N ASN A 60 -21.33 -21.23 -10.26
CA ASN A 60 -20.18 -22.14 -10.42
C ASN A 60 -18.84 -21.41 -10.45
N LYS A 61 -18.82 -20.14 -10.06
CA LYS A 61 -17.62 -19.30 -10.15
C LYS A 61 -17.16 -18.86 -8.76
N ARG A 62 -15.85 -18.77 -8.59
CA ARG A 62 -15.22 -18.16 -7.43
C ARG A 62 -14.90 -16.72 -7.78
N ILE A 63 -15.52 -15.79 -7.07
CA ILE A 63 -15.33 -14.37 -7.24
C ILE A 63 -14.47 -13.83 -6.12
N TYR A 64 -13.37 -13.18 -6.47
CA TYR A 64 -12.41 -12.61 -5.53
C TYR A 64 -12.60 -11.11 -5.43
N LYS A 65 -12.53 -10.59 -4.22
CA LYS A 65 -12.58 -9.14 -3.97
C LYS A 65 -11.58 -8.76 -2.88
N LEU A 66 -11.17 -7.49 -2.87
CA LEU A 66 -10.27 -6.98 -1.85
C LEU A 66 -10.99 -6.84 -0.51
N ARG A 67 -10.26 -7.07 0.59
CA ARG A 67 -10.72 -6.78 1.95
C ARG A 67 -10.14 -5.44 2.37
N PRO A 68 -10.92 -4.56 3.01
CA PRO A 68 -10.41 -3.25 3.42
C PRO A 68 -9.43 -3.30 4.60
N GLU A 69 -9.53 -4.29 5.48
CA GLU A 69 -8.79 -4.34 6.75
C GLU A 69 -7.27 -4.26 6.59
N PRO A 70 -6.65 -5.05 5.67
CA PRO A 70 -5.20 -4.95 5.50
C PRO A 70 -4.73 -3.60 5.02
N PHE A 71 -5.55 -2.92 4.21
CA PHE A 71 -5.21 -1.60 3.69
C PHE A 71 -5.36 -0.53 4.78
N GLN A 72 -6.29 -0.71 5.70
CA GLN A 72 -6.41 0.14 6.89
C GLN A 72 -5.18 0.00 7.79
N GLU A 73 -4.69 -1.22 8.00
CA GLU A 73 -3.45 -1.46 8.75
C GLU A 73 -2.25 -0.79 8.08
N LEU A 74 -2.15 -0.92 6.76
CA LEU A 74 -1.09 -0.25 5.98
C LEU A 74 -1.19 1.27 6.11
N SER A 75 -2.38 1.82 6.06
CA SER A 75 -2.61 3.26 6.21
C SER A 75 -2.08 3.76 7.55
N VAL A 76 -2.41 3.09 8.64
CA VAL A 76 -1.91 3.45 9.97
C VAL A 76 -0.39 3.39 10.03
N TRP A 77 0.20 2.35 9.47
CA TRP A 77 1.64 2.18 9.42
C TRP A 77 2.31 3.29 8.61
N VAL A 78 1.79 3.60 7.43
CA VAL A 78 2.30 4.69 6.58
C VAL A 78 2.16 6.04 7.29
N GLU A 79 1.03 6.31 7.90
CA GLU A 79 0.79 7.55 8.66
C GLU A 79 1.79 7.74 9.79
N SER A 80 2.20 6.66 10.46
CA SER A 80 3.21 6.74 11.52
C SER A 80 4.55 7.27 11.00
N TYR A 81 4.94 6.88 9.80
CA TYR A 81 6.15 7.39 9.15
C TYR A 81 5.98 8.83 8.67
N LEU A 82 4.85 9.15 8.08
CA LEU A 82 4.56 10.52 7.64
C LEU A 82 4.57 11.50 8.81
N LYS A 83 4.05 11.09 9.95
CA LYS A 83 4.05 11.90 11.17
C LYS A 83 5.47 12.21 11.65
N ILE A 84 6.36 11.21 11.61
CA ILE A 84 7.78 11.40 11.93
C ILE A 84 8.40 12.45 11.00
N TRP A 85 8.11 12.38 9.69
CA TRP A 85 8.61 13.32 8.71
C TRP A 85 8.08 14.73 8.96
N GLU A 86 6.81 14.89 9.29
CA GLU A 86 6.21 16.18 9.64
C GLU A 86 6.92 16.81 10.84
N GLU A 87 7.16 16.05 11.90
CA GLU A 87 7.89 16.51 13.09
C GLU A 87 9.30 16.96 12.73
N ARG A 88 9.99 16.22 11.85
CA ARG A 88 11.34 16.57 11.40
C ARG A 88 11.35 17.84 10.57
N TYR A 89 10.38 18.03 9.69
CA TYR A 89 10.25 19.25 8.89
C TYR A 89 9.98 20.45 9.79
N ASP A 90 9.11 20.34 10.77
CA ASP A 90 8.83 21.40 11.72
C ASP A 90 10.07 21.80 12.51
N ASN A 91 10.84 20.81 12.98
CA ASN A 91 12.09 21.06 13.70
C ASN A 91 13.12 21.73 12.79
N LEU A 92 13.20 21.34 11.54
CA LEU A 92 14.11 21.95 10.57
C LEU A 92 13.71 23.39 10.28
N ASP A 93 12.41 23.68 10.12
CA ASP A 93 11.91 25.01 9.92
C ASP A 93 12.26 25.94 11.09
N GLU A 94 12.07 25.47 12.31
CA GLU A 94 12.43 26.22 13.52
C GLU A 94 13.94 26.48 13.56
N TYR A 95 14.72 25.50 13.24
CA TYR A 95 16.18 25.61 13.20
C TYR A 95 16.64 26.63 12.15
N LEU A 96 16.07 26.59 10.97
CA LEU A 96 16.38 27.54 9.87
C LEU A 96 15.97 28.97 10.26
N LYS A 97 14.81 29.14 10.87
CA LYS A 97 14.38 30.46 11.36
C LYS A 97 15.33 31.02 12.41
N LYS A 98 15.80 30.18 13.33
CA LYS A 98 16.77 30.56 14.34
C LYS A 98 18.11 30.97 13.73
N MET A 99 18.58 30.23 12.73
CA MET A 99 19.79 30.57 11.99
C MET A 99 19.68 31.91 11.27
N GLN A 100 18.54 32.18 10.65
CA GLN A 100 18.28 33.44 9.96
C GLN A 100 18.26 34.64 10.93
N LEU A 101 17.71 34.43 12.11
CA LEU A 101 17.72 35.49 13.16
C LEU A 101 19.12 35.76 13.67
N ASP A 102 19.94 34.74 13.87
CA ASP A 102 21.34 34.91 14.29
C ASP A 102 22.17 35.61 13.21
N GLU A 103 21.97 35.27 11.94
CA GLU A 103 22.62 35.92 10.80
C GLU A 103 22.26 37.39 10.73
N LYS A 104 20.99 37.71 10.90
CA LYS A 104 20.49 39.08 10.86
C LYS A 104 21.03 39.91 12.05
N ARG A 105 21.17 39.30 13.21
CA ARG A 105 21.79 39.92 14.39
C ARG A 105 23.26 40.24 14.14
N ASN A 106 23.99 39.31 13.53
CA ASN A 106 25.40 39.51 13.20
C ASN A 106 25.62 40.61 12.15
N LYS A 107 24.68 40.80 11.23
CA LYS A 107 24.73 41.89 10.25
C LYS A 107 24.45 43.25 10.88
N ASP A 108 23.59 43.32 11.87
CA ASP A 108 23.23 44.54 12.58
C ASP A 108 24.33 44.99 13.55
N ASP A 109 25.19 44.08 14.01
CA ASP A 109 26.31 44.34 14.92
C ASP A 109 27.60 44.74 14.16
N SER A 110 27.60 44.70 12.85
CA SER A 110 28.71 45.14 12.03
C SER A 110 28.46 46.54 11.43
#